data_6f5e7cb7b83074cdcf69e1b68ad9e686
#
_entry.id   6f5e7cb7b83074cdcf69e1b68ad9e686
#
_cell.length_a   1.000
_cell.length_b   1.000
_cell.length_c   1.000
_cell.angle_alpha   90.00
_cell.angle_beta   90.00
_cell.angle_gamma   90.00
#
_symmetry.space_group_name_H-M   'P 1'
#
loop_
_entity.id
_entity.type
_entity.pdbx_description
1 polymer ?
#
loop_
_entity_poly.entity_id
_entity_poly.type
_entity_poly.pdbx_seq_one_letter_code
_entity_poly.pdbx_strand_id
1 'polypeptide(L)'
;FEDDFLDELFEYMESIGLRAVTYMPPRNTPEQLERIHALAAAHGMLEISGVDINQPRQRFTCEELRRPEFADLNEATWALVAHEALSSVDPSLHLLGRTGRLTPEALAQRITEYAPLGRAIADGEDAADVAARATSIN
;
A
#
# COMPACT_ATOMS: atom_id res chain seq x y z
N PHE A 1 13.48 8.33 17.54
CA PHE A 1 12.53 8.11 18.65
C PHE A 1 11.56 6.97 18.29
N GLU A 2 10.93 7.01 17.13
CA GLU A 2 10.00 5.96 16.70
C GLU A 2 10.71 4.62 16.43
N ASP A 3 11.94 4.66 15.93
CA ASP A 3 12.75 3.47 15.68
C ASP A 3 13.07 2.64 16.94
N ASP A 4 13.07 3.28 18.12
CA ASP A 4 13.38 2.60 19.39
C ASP A 4 12.26 1.63 19.81
N PHE A 5 11.04 1.85 19.32
CA PHE A 5 9.83 1.11 19.69
C PHE A 5 9.10 0.51 18.47
N LEU A 6 9.81 0.31 17.37
CA LEU A 6 9.18 -0.07 16.11
C LEU A 6 8.55 -1.46 16.18
N ASP A 7 9.19 -2.41 16.88
CA ASP A 7 8.65 -3.76 17.05
C ASP A 7 7.33 -3.73 17.85
N GLU A 8 7.31 -3.05 19.00
CA GLU A 8 6.10 -2.88 19.81
C GLU A 8 5.00 -2.11 19.07
N LEU A 9 5.39 -1.15 18.24
CA LEU A 9 4.46 -0.39 17.41
C LEU A 9 3.77 -1.32 16.39
N PHE A 10 4.51 -2.19 15.71
CA PHE A 10 3.94 -3.12 14.74
C PHE A 10 3.02 -4.16 15.41
N GLU A 11 3.43 -4.70 16.57
CA GLU A 11 2.55 -5.58 17.38
C GLU A 11 1.26 -4.87 17.78
N TYR A 12 1.35 -3.62 18.24
CA TYR A 12 0.19 -2.83 18.61
C TYR A 12 -0.72 -2.55 17.40
N MET A 13 -0.17 -2.11 16.27
CA MET A 13 -0.92 -1.85 15.05
C MET A 13 -1.67 -3.12 14.60
N GLU A 14 -1.01 -4.27 14.63
CA GLU A 14 -1.64 -5.56 14.31
C GLU A 14 -2.79 -5.87 15.29
N SER A 15 -2.60 -5.65 16.59
CA SER A 15 -3.59 -5.93 17.63
C SER A 15 -4.87 -5.13 17.48
N ILE A 16 -4.79 -3.92 16.94
CA ILE A 16 -5.95 -3.03 16.66
C ILE A 16 -6.49 -3.16 15.23
N GLY A 17 -5.94 -4.10 14.45
CA GLY A 17 -6.41 -4.43 13.11
C GLY A 17 -5.92 -3.51 11.99
N LEU A 18 -4.86 -2.72 12.22
CA LEU A 18 -4.20 -1.99 11.14
C LEU A 18 -3.48 -2.97 10.21
N ARG A 19 -3.58 -2.73 8.90
CA ARG A 19 -3.10 -3.65 7.87
C ARG A 19 -2.23 -2.99 6.81
N ALA A 20 -1.90 -1.73 7.02
CA ALA A 20 -1.03 -0.96 6.15
C ALA A 20 -0.14 -0.04 6.97
N VAL A 21 1.05 0.20 6.47
CA VAL A 21 2.02 1.14 7.02
C VAL A 21 2.48 2.08 5.92
N THR A 22 2.70 3.34 6.28
CA THR A 22 3.28 4.33 5.37
C THR A 22 4.57 4.87 5.94
N TYR A 23 5.52 5.12 5.08
CA TYR A 23 6.79 5.74 5.42
C TYR A 23 7.29 6.61 4.27
N MET A 24 8.29 7.45 4.56
CA MET A 24 8.80 8.44 3.61
C MET A 24 10.27 8.11 3.25
N PRO A 25 10.51 7.42 2.11
CA PRO A 25 11.86 7.05 1.70
C PRO A 25 12.90 8.18 1.78
N PRO A 26 12.58 9.44 1.44
CA PRO A 26 13.57 10.52 1.50
C PRO A 26 13.99 10.93 2.91
N ARG A 27 13.23 10.54 3.94
CA ARG A 27 13.48 10.94 5.34
C ARG A 27 14.06 9.81 6.20
N ASN A 28 14.12 8.61 5.67
CA ASN A 28 14.62 7.45 6.37
C ASN A 28 16.00 7.04 5.86
N THR A 29 16.84 6.50 6.73
CA THR A 29 18.09 5.89 6.31
C THR A 29 17.85 4.52 5.66
N PRO A 30 18.77 3.98 4.87
CA PRO A 30 18.64 2.64 4.30
C PRO A 30 18.36 1.57 5.36
N GLU A 31 19.02 1.64 6.52
CA GLU A 31 18.86 0.70 7.62
C GLU A 31 17.46 0.78 8.25
N GLN A 32 16.89 2.00 8.36
CA GLN A 32 15.51 2.21 8.81
C GLN A 32 14.52 1.64 7.82
N LEU A 33 14.73 1.86 6.52
CA LEU A 33 13.87 1.32 5.47
C LEU A 33 13.90 -0.22 5.46
N GLU A 34 15.07 -0.82 5.56
CA GLU A 34 15.22 -2.28 5.65
C GLU A 34 14.48 -2.85 6.86
N ARG A 35 14.59 -2.20 8.03
CA ARG A 35 13.89 -2.63 9.24
C ARG A 35 12.38 -2.53 9.11
N ILE A 36 11.86 -1.41 8.60
CA ILE A 36 10.41 -1.23 8.37
C ILE A 36 9.90 -2.29 7.38
N HIS A 37 10.62 -2.52 6.29
CA HIS A 37 10.27 -3.53 5.29
C HIS A 37 10.21 -4.94 5.91
N ALA A 38 11.21 -5.33 6.70
CA ALA A 38 11.23 -6.61 7.38
C ALA A 38 10.04 -6.79 8.34
N LEU A 39 9.69 -5.74 9.12
CA LEU A 39 8.55 -5.77 10.03
C LEU A 39 7.21 -5.79 9.26
N ALA A 40 7.06 -4.99 8.22
CA ALA A 40 5.86 -5.01 7.39
C ALA A 40 5.61 -6.38 6.78
N ALA A 41 6.65 -7.03 6.27
CA ALA A 41 6.59 -8.40 5.75
C ALA A 41 6.22 -9.40 6.88
N ALA A 42 6.88 -9.33 8.05
CA ALA A 42 6.62 -10.20 9.17
C ALA A 42 5.17 -10.08 9.68
N HIS A 43 4.60 -8.88 9.65
CA HIS A 43 3.23 -8.58 10.07
C HIS A 43 2.21 -8.59 8.92
N GLY A 44 2.60 -8.93 7.68
CA GLY A 44 1.73 -8.98 6.50
C GLY A 44 1.00 -7.66 6.25
N MET A 45 1.69 -6.54 6.44
CA MET A 45 1.16 -5.20 6.23
C MET A 45 1.46 -4.70 4.82
N LEU A 46 0.50 -4.04 4.21
CA LEU A 46 0.68 -3.32 2.96
C LEU A 46 1.62 -2.12 3.21
N GLU A 47 2.69 -2.07 2.44
CA GLU A 47 3.62 -0.94 2.48
C GLU A 47 3.24 0.08 1.41
N ILE A 48 3.00 1.30 1.82
CA ILE A 48 2.76 2.42 0.91
C ILE A 48 3.70 3.57 1.26
N SER A 49 3.96 4.41 0.28
CA SER A 49 4.79 5.58 0.45
C SER A 49 3.98 6.85 0.28
N GLY A 50 4.42 7.89 0.94
CA GLY A 50 3.83 9.21 0.82
C GLY A 50 4.83 10.31 1.14
N VAL A 51 4.41 11.54 0.95
CA VAL A 51 5.11 12.73 1.43
C VAL A 51 4.19 13.47 2.40
N ASP A 52 4.72 13.78 3.57
CA ASP A 52 4.01 14.61 4.54
C ASP A 52 4.03 16.07 4.07
N ILE A 53 2.92 16.49 3.45
CA ILE A 53 2.73 17.84 2.93
C ILE A 53 1.93 18.64 3.92
N ASN A 54 2.60 19.44 4.72
CA ASN A 54 1.98 20.28 5.75
C ASN A 54 2.23 21.80 5.52
N GLN A 55 2.86 22.17 4.41
CA GLN A 55 3.14 23.57 4.06
C GLN A 55 2.94 23.79 2.55
N PRO A 56 2.39 24.96 2.13
CA PRO A 56 2.16 25.25 0.70
C PRO A 56 3.42 25.27 -0.16
N ARG A 57 4.61 25.40 0.43
CA ARG A 57 5.91 25.44 -0.27
C ARG A 57 6.50 24.05 -0.51
N GLN A 58 5.95 23.00 0.09
CA GLN A 58 6.44 21.63 -0.11
C GLN A 58 6.05 21.13 -1.50
N ARG A 59 6.93 20.34 -2.10
CA ARG A 59 6.65 19.70 -3.40
C ARG A 59 5.65 18.56 -3.20
N PHE A 60 4.71 18.46 -4.14
CA PHE A 60 3.74 17.34 -4.20
C PHE A 60 4.32 16.06 -4.79
N THR A 61 5.51 16.13 -5.37
CA THR A 61 6.18 14.98 -5.99
C THR A 61 7.34 14.52 -5.13
N CYS A 62 7.47 13.21 -4.97
CA CYS A 62 8.62 12.54 -4.38
C CYS A 62 9.46 11.93 -5.50
N GLU A 63 10.53 12.63 -5.91
CA GLU A 63 11.39 12.17 -6.99
C GLU A 63 12.13 10.86 -6.64
N GLU A 64 12.34 10.61 -5.35
CA GLU A 64 12.98 9.42 -4.84
C GLU A 64 12.19 8.16 -5.20
N LEU A 65 10.87 8.23 -5.24
CA LEU A 65 10.00 7.11 -5.62
C LEU A 65 10.13 6.67 -7.09
N ARG A 66 10.84 7.46 -7.92
CA ARG A 66 11.17 7.06 -9.30
C ARG A 66 12.34 6.08 -9.38
N ARG A 67 13.05 5.87 -8.28
CA ARG A 67 14.17 4.93 -8.23
C ARG A 67 13.65 3.50 -8.26
N PRO A 68 14.37 2.58 -8.93
CA PRO A 68 13.96 1.17 -9.05
C PRO A 68 13.75 0.47 -7.70
N GLU A 69 14.49 0.85 -6.67
CA GLU A 69 14.42 0.29 -5.32
C GLU A 69 13.06 0.54 -4.63
N PHE A 70 12.28 1.51 -5.13
CA PHE A 70 10.95 1.84 -4.60
C PHE A 70 9.81 1.46 -5.55
N ALA A 71 10.09 0.62 -6.57
CA ALA A 71 9.08 0.23 -7.54
C ALA A 71 7.88 -0.46 -6.88
N ASP A 72 8.12 -1.31 -5.88
CA ASP A 72 7.08 -2.04 -5.16
C ASP A 72 6.12 -1.11 -4.43
N LEU A 73 6.61 0.01 -3.87
CA LEU A 73 5.77 1.02 -3.24
C LEU A 73 4.84 1.73 -4.24
N ASN A 74 5.30 1.91 -5.48
CA ASN A 74 4.46 2.46 -6.54
C ASN A 74 3.36 1.47 -6.95
N GLU A 75 3.69 0.18 -7.08
CA GLU A 75 2.70 -0.86 -7.37
C GLU A 75 1.65 -0.95 -6.24
N ALA A 76 2.09 -0.94 -4.98
CA ALA A 76 1.21 -0.93 -3.83
C ALA A 76 0.31 0.31 -3.78
N THR A 77 0.81 1.47 -4.17
CA THR A 77 0.02 2.70 -4.26
C THR A 77 -1.08 2.58 -5.33
N TRP A 78 -0.77 2.04 -6.52
CA TRP A 78 -1.77 1.79 -7.54
C TRP A 78 -2.80 0.75 -7.11
N ALA A 79 -2.37 -0.30 -6.41
CA ALA A 79 -3.28 -1.29 -5.83
C ALA A 79 -4.22 -0.67 -4.79
N LEU A 80 -3.74 0.31 -4.00
CA LEU A 80 -4.56 1.07 -3.06
C LEU A 80 -5.60 1.94 -3.77
N VAL A 81 -5.25 2.60 -4.88
CA VAL A 81 -6.21 3.35 -5.71
C VAL A 81 -7.33 2.43 -6.21
N ALA A 82 -6.97 1.24 -6.70
CA ALA A 82 -7.96 0.25 -7.09
C ALA A 82 -8.84 -0.17 -5.90
N HIS A 83 -8.23 -0.45 -4.75
CA HIS A 83 -8.96 -0.82 -3.53
C HIS A 83 -10.05 0.18 -3.16
N GLU A 84 -9.71 1.47 -3.09
CA GLU A 84 -10.64 2.54 -2.73
C GLU A 84 -11.82 2.61 -3.71
N ALA A 85 -11.53 2.60 -5.01
CA ALA A 85 -12.56 2.70 -6.03
C ALA A 85 -13.43 1.43 -6.11
N LEU A 86 -12.81 0.25 -6.16
CA LEU A 86 -13.52 -1.02 -6.36
C LEU A 86 -14.32 -1.43 -5.14
N SER A 87 -13.80 -1.25 -3.92
CA SER A 87 -14.53 -1.60 -2.70
C SER A 87 -15.72 -0.67 -2.43
N SER A 88 -15.75 0.53 -3.02
CA SER A 88 -16.92 1.40 -3.01
C SER A 88 -18.03 0.91 -3.94
N VAL A 89 -17.70 0.20 -5.00
CA VAL A 89 -18.66 -0.44 -5.93
C VAL A 89 -19.12 -1.79 -5.38
N ASP A 90 -18.18 -2.64 -5.00
CA ASP A 90 -18.42 -3.96 -4.43
C ASP A 90 -17.47 -4.22 -3.25
N PRO A 91 -17.98 -4.26 -2.01
CA PRO A 91 -17.17 -4.55 -0.83
C PRO A 91 -16.45 -5.90 -0.84
N SER A 92 -16.80 -6.83 -1.72
CA SER A 92 -16.06 -8.09 -1.88
C SER A 92 -14.71 -7.93 -2.57
N LEU A 93 -14.53 -6.82 -3.32
CA LEU A 93 -13.31 -6.46 -4.03
C LEU A 93 -12.28 -5.72 -3.15
N HIS A 94 -12.26 -6.02 -1.88
CA HIS A 94 -11.33 -5.42 -0.92
C HIS A 94 -9.92 -5.99 -1.10
N LEU A 95 -8.91 -5.15 -1.37
CA LEU A 95 -7.51 -5.56 -1.59
C LEU A 95 -6.97 -6.46 -0.48
N LEU A 96 -7.20 -6.08 0.77
CA LEU A 96 -6.67 -6.78 1.95
C LEU A 96 -7.58 -7.93 2.43
N GLY A 97 -8.65 -8.24 1.67
CA GLY A 97 -9.66 -9.20 2.10
C GLY A 97 -10.53 -8.67 3.25
N ARG A 98 -11.68 -9.27 3.46
CA ARG A 98 -12.63 -8.84 4.51
C ARG A 98 -12.33 -9.45 5.89
N THR A 99 -11.69 -10.60 5.91
CA THR A 99 -11.41 -11.36 7.15
C THR A 99 -10.02 -11.95 7.09
N GLY A 100 -9.35 -11.95 8.24
CA GLY A 100 -8.04 -12.55 8.38
C GLY A 100 -6.91 -11.71 7.81
N ARG A 101 -5.72 -12.24 7.98
CA ARG A 101 -4.46 -11.65 7.52
C ARG A 101 -3.99 -12.39 6.26
N LEU A 102 -3.56 -11.65 5.27
CA LEU A 102 -2.91 -12.24 4.10
C LEU A 102 -1.47 -12.64 4.45
N THR A 103 -1.00 -13.73 3.86
CA THR A 103 0.44 -14.00 3.88
C THR A 103 1.16 -12.98 2.99
N PRO A 104 2.47 -12.73 3.19
CA PRO A 104 3.23 -11.82 2.33
C PRO A 104 3.09 -12.16 0.84
N GLU A 105 3.11 -13.45 0.49
CA GLU A 105 2.97 -13.90 -0.90
C GLU A 105 1.59 -13.60 -1.47
N ALA A 106 0.53 -13.85 -0.68
CA ALA A 106 -0.83 -13.55 -1.10
C ALA A 106 -1.06 -12.04 -1.24
N LEU A 107 -0.43 -11.22 -0.37
CA LEU A 107 -0.48 -9.78 -0.47
C LEU A 107 0.24 -9.28 -1.72
N ALA A 108 1.45 -9.78 -1.99
CA ALA A 108 2.22 -9.44 -3.19
C ALA A 108 1.46 -9.80 -4.48
N GLN A 109 0.84 -10.98 -4.52
CA GLN A 109 0.01 -11.38 -5.65
C GLN A 109 -1.16 -10.41 -5.85
N ARG A 110 -1.88 -10.05 -4.78
CA ARG A 110 -3.00 -9.10 -4.87
C ARG A 110 -2.57 -7.71 -5.31
N ILE A 111 -1.42 -7.23 -4.85
CA ILE A 111 -0.84 -5.96 -5.33
C ILE A 111 -0.64 -6.04 -6.85
N THR A 112 -0.05 -7.12 -7.35
CA THR A 112 0.19 -7.33 -8.78
C THR A 112 -1.11 -7.36 -9.60
N GLU A 113 -2.18 -7.96 -9.05
CA GLU A 113 -3.49 -8.03 -9.70
C GLU A 113 -4.23 -6.68 -9.68
N TYR A 114 -4.12 -5.93 -8.58
CA TYR A 114 -4.87 -4.68 -8.37
C TYR A 114 -4.19 -3.44 -8.98
N ALA A 115 -2.87 -3.40 -9.04
CA ALA A 115 -2.15 -2.24 -9.54
C ALA A 115 -2.54 -1.82 -10.97
N PRO A 116 -2.70 -2.74 -11.95
CA PRO A 116 -3.19 -2.39 -13.28
C PRO A 116 -4.61 -1.80 -13.26
N LEU A 117 -5.47 -2.29 -12.36
CA LEU A 117 -6.84 -1.79 -12.21
C LEU A 117 -6.85 -0.35 -11.68
N GLY A 118 -5.97 -0.05 -10.73
CA GLY A 118 -5.81 1.31 -10.21
C GLY A 118 -5.30 2.30 -11.26
N ARG A 119 -4.39 1.87 -12.12
CA ARG A 119 -3.94 2.68 -13.26
C ARG A 119 -5.08 2.95 -14.24
N ALA A 120 -5.85 1.94 -14.60
CA ALA A 120 -6.98 2.08 -15.50
C ALA A 120 -8.01 3.11 -14.98
N ILE A 121 -8.32 3.06 -13.68
CA ILE A 121 -9.20 4.03 -13.02
C ILE A 121 -8.59 5.43 -13.04
N ALA A 122 -7.31 5.57 -12.74
CA ALA A 122 -6.61 6.87 -12.79
C ALA A 122 -6.55 7.46 -14.21
N ASP A 123 -6.51 6.59 -15.23
CA ASP A 123 -6.56 6.98 -16.65
C ASP A 123 -7.99 7.33 -17.11
N GLY A 124 -8.99 7.21 -16.24
CA GLY A 124 -10.37 7.65 -16.47
C GLY A 124 -11.36 6.54 -16.80
N GLU A 125 -11.01 5.27 -16.64
CA GLU A 125 -11.99 4.19 -16.77
C GLU A 125 -13.00 4.23 -15.61
N ASP A 126 -14.25 3.87 -15.91
CA ASP A 126 -15.31 3.80 -14.91
C ASP A 126 -15.05 2.68 -13.89
N ALA A 127 -15.18 2.99 -12.60
CA ALA A 127 -14.90 2.03 -11.54
C ALA A 127 -15.83 0.80 -11.57
N ALA A 128 -17.09 0.93 -12.02
CA ALA A 128 -18.00 -0.19 -12.12
C ALA A 128 -17.61 -1.13 -13.27
N ASP A 129 -17.11 -0.59 -14.40
CA ASP A 129 -16.61 -1.39 -15.52
C ASP A 129 -15.33 -2.14 -15.12
N VAL A 130 -14.46 -1.49 -14.38
CA VAL A 130 -13.24 -2.12 -13.84
C VAL A 130 -13.60 -3.20 -12.81
N ALA A 131 -14.58 -2.94 -11.93
CA ALA A 131 -15.05 -3.90 -10.93
C ALA A 131 -15.63 -5.17 -11.60
N ALA A 132 -16.40 -5.02 -12.67
CA ALA A 132 -16.94 -6.16 -13.42
C ALA A 132 -15.82 -7.08 -13.97
N ARG A 133 -14.70 -6.52 -14.39
CA ARG A 133 -13.50 -7.29 -14.81
C ARG A 133 -12.79 -7.94 -13.63
N ALA A 134 -12.67 -7.23 -12.51
CA ALA A 134 -12.00 -7.72 -11.31
C ALA A 134 -12.71 -8.94 -10.69
N THR A 135 -14.05 -9.00 -10.76
CA THR A 135 -14.83 -10.15 -10.25
C THR A 135 -14.50 -11.45 -10.98
N SER A 136 -13.94 -11.40 -12.18
CA SER A 136 -13.49 -12.58 -12.93
C SER A 136 -12.10 -13.11 -12.53
N ILE A 137 -11.39 -12.37 -11.66
CA ILE A 137 -10.04 -12.70 -11.20
C ILE A 137 -10.06 -13.40 -9.82
N ASN A 138 -11.14 -13.23 -9.06
CA ASN A 138 -11.39 -13.89 -7.77
C ASN A 138 -12.26 -15.13 -7.95
#